data_cdda931094dad881a25e32a641b3c399
#
_entry.id   cdda931094dad881a25e32a641b3c399
#
_cell.length_a   1.000
_cell.length_b   1.000
_cell.length_c   1.000
_cell.angle_alpha   90.00
_cell.angle_beta   90.00
_cell.angle_gamma   90.00
#
_symmetry.space_group_name_H-M   'P 1'
#
loop_
_entity.id
_entity.type
_entity.pdbx_description
1 polymer ?
#
loop_
_entity_poly.entity_id
_entity_poly.type
_entity_poly.pdbx_seq_one_letter_code
_entity_poly.pdbx_strand_id
1 'polypeptide(L)'
;LIGPSFTESYAEEVASYEPQCGVSVTSSWIPNDYDGKPEGEGCPCQISIGITSNIPAVYRYLVFIVEDGIVAEQTGDPNYVHNNVVRAVLTSEKGDKINDNLPLTVGVEAKAEKTFDTASTWNINNLRVIVAATTSTDGGYTFVVNNVAECKLGESVDYQYAE
;
A
#
# COMPACT_ATOMS: atom_id res chain seq x y z
N LEU A 1 13.79 28.06 -8.73
CA LEU A 1 13.31 27.74 -7.39
C LEU A 1 14.06 26.49 -6.93
N ILE A 2 15.06 26.68 -6.08
CA ILE A 2 15.75 25.56 -5.42
C ILE A 2 14.79 25.13 -4.32
N GLY A 3 14.23 23.91 -4.44
CA GLY A 3 13.44 23.31 -3.38
C GLY A 3 14.26 23.15 -2.10
N PRO A 4 13.64 23.00 -0.93
CA PRO A 4 14.38 22.81 0.30
C PRO A 4 15.31 21.63 0.14
N SER A 5 16.60 21.84 0.40
CA SER A 5 17.59 20.78 0.42
C SER A 5 17.16 19.77 1.50
N PHE A 6 17.07 18.51 1.13
CA PHE A 6 16.88 17.41 2.08
C PHE A 6 18.10 17.44 3.02
N THR A 7 17.92 17.96 4.22
CA THR A 7 19.01 18.07 5.18
C THR A 7 19.20 16.75 5.92
N GLU A 8 20.45 16.45 6.28
CA GLU A 8 20.79 15.24 7.04
C GLU A 8 19.99 15.14 8.36
N SER A 9 19.75 16.27 9.02
CA SER A 9 18.90 16.36 10.21
C SER A 9 17.44 15.95 9.99
N TYR A 10 16.87 16.22 8.80
CA TYR A 10 15.52 15.81 8.46
C TYR A 10 15.46 14.28 8.20
N ALA A 11 16.50 13.73 7.56
CA ALA A 11 16.61 12.29 7.38
C ALA A 11 16.76 11.54 8.71
N GLU A 12 17.53 12.09 9.64
CA GLU A 12 17.67 11.55 11.01
C GLU A 12 16.37 11.64 11.81
N GLU A 13 15.61 12.75 11.69
CA GLU A 13 14.31 12.91 12.32
C GLU A 13 13.31 11.87 11.80
N VAL A 14 13.24 11.68 10.47
CA VAL A 14 12.35 10.68 9.86
C VAL A 14 12.78 9.26 10.23
N ALA A 15 14.09 8.96 10.24
CA ALA A 15 14.62 7.65 10.62
C ALA A 15 14.41 7.31 12.11
N SER A 16 14.23 8.32 12.97
CA SER A 16 13.90 8.11 14.39
C SER A 16 12.43 7.79 14.66
N TYR A 17 11.57 7.83 13.65
CA TYR A 17 10.14 7.62 13.80
C TYR A 17 9.86 6.13 13.91
N GLU A 18 9.53 5.66 15.10
CA GLU A 18 9.10 4.28 15.32
C GLU A 18 7.64 4.12 14.90
N PRO A 19 7.29 3.12 14.06
CA PRO A 19 5.92 2.87 13.70
C PRO A 19 5.09 2.45 14.93
N GLN A 20 3.95 3.08 15.09
CA GLN A 20 3.02 2.83 16.20
C GLN A 20 1.96 1.78 15.86
N CYS A 21 1.94 1.33 14.63
CA CYS A 21 1.03 0.28 14.15
C CYS A 21 1.79 -0.78 13.36
N GLY A 22 1.28 -2.00 13.40
CA GLY A 22 1.65 -3.07 12.48
C GLY A 22 0.67 -3.11 11.30
N VAL A 23 1.18 -3.39 10.12
CA VAL A 23 0.37 -3.59 8.90
C VAL A 23 0.68 -4.96 8.34
N SER A 24 -0.36 -5.74 8.07
CA SER A 24 -0.26 -6.99 7.30
C SER A 24 -1.05 -6.86 6.00
N VAL A 25 -0.61 -7.54 4.97
CA VAL A 25 -1.31 -7.59 3.70
C VAL A 25 -1.23 -8.98 3.09
N THR A 26 -2.36 -9.47 2.63
CA THR A 26 -2.47 -10.73 1.87
C THR A 26 -3.20 -10.41 0.58
N SER A 27 -2.64 -10.81 -0.54
CA SER A 27 -3.32 -10.77 -1.82
C SER A 27 -3.56 -12.18 -2.34
N SER A 28 -4.74 -12.41 -2.88
CA SER A 28 -5.13 -13.71 -3.44
C SER A 28 -5.95 -13.53 -4.70
N TRP A 29 -5.71 -14.40 -5.67
CA TRP A 29 -6.53 -14.44 -6.88
C TRP A 29 -7.89 -15.06 -6.55
N ILE A 30 -8.95 -14.41 -7.00
CA ILE A 30 -10.29 -15.00 -6.95
C ILE A 30 -10.42 -15.89 -8.18
N PRO A 31 -10.56 -17.22 -8.01
CA PRO A 31 -10.70 -18.13 -9.14
C PRO A 31 -11.87 -17.70 -10.02
N ASN A 32 -11.59 -17.55 -11.31
CA ASN A 32 -12.63 -17.34 -12.29
C ASN A 32 -12.87 -18.66 -13.04
N ASP A 33 -13.79 -19.46 -12.55
CA ASP A 33 -14.14 -20.77 -13.14
C ASP A 33 -14.73 -20.66 -14.55
N TYR A 34 -14.89 -19.45 -15.08
CA TYR A 34 -15.71 -19.19 -16.25
C TYR A 34 -14.97 -19.13 -17.59
N ASP A 35 -13.65 -18.87 -17.62
CA ASP A 35 -12.96 -18.59 -18.88
C ASP A 35 -11.71 -19.42 -19.16
N GLY A 36 -11.28 -20.28 -18.25
CA GLY A 36 -10.10 -21.13 -18.42
C GLY A 36 -8.78 -20.37 -18.55
N LYS A 37 -8.75 -19.10 -18.17
CA LYS A 37 -7.54 -18.29 -18.16
C LYS A 37 -6.62 -18.64 -16.99
N PRO A 38 -5.31 -18.47 -17.16
CA PRO A 38 -4.37 -18.63 -16.07
C PRO A 38 -4.72 -17.71 -14.89
N GLU A 39 -4.46 -18.16 -13.67
CA GLU A 39 -4.54 -17.29 -12.50
C GLU A 39 -3.77 -15.99 -12.75
N GLY A 40 -4.43 -14.86 -12.47
CA GLY A 40 -3.84 -13.54 -12.55
C GLY A 40 -4.13 -12.77 -13.84
N GLU A 41 -4.49 -13.42 -14.94
CA GLU A 41 -4.81 -12.71 -16.19
C GLU A 41 -6.33 -12.47 -16.33
N GLY A 42 -6.76 -11.24 -16.08
CA GLY A 42 -8.18 -10.86 -16.12
C GLY A 42 -9.00 -11.45 -14.96
N CYS A 43 -8.35 -11.99 -13.95
CA CYS A 43 -8.99 -12.46 -12.74
C CYS A 43 -9.02 -11.34 -11.70
N PRO A 44 -10.11 -11.21 -10.93
CA PRO A 44 -10.13 -10.31 -9.80
C PRO A 44 -9.14 -10.78 -8.72
N CYS A 45 -8.49 -9.81 -8.09
CA CYS A 45 -7.61 -10.03 -6.95
C CYS A 45 -8.24 -9.45 -5.68
N GLN A 46 -8.31 -10.24 -4.63
CA GLN A 46 -8.70 -9.80 -3.30
C GLN A 46 -7.47 -9.44 -2.49
N ILE A 47 -7.55 -8.31 -1.80
CA ILE A 47 -6.53 -7.84 -0.86
C ILE A 47 -7.16 -7.78 0.51
N SER A 48 -6.63 -8.56 1.44
CA SER A 48 -6.98 -8.53 2.86
C SER A 48 -5.91 -7.75 3.62
N ILE A 49 -6.35 -6.80 4.44
CA ILE A 49 -5.51 -5.86 5.17
C ILE A 49 -5.79 -6.01 6.65
N GLY A 50 -4.72 -6.14 7.45
CA GLY A 50 -4.80 -6.09 8.90
C GLY A 50 -4.00 -4.91 9.44
N ILE A 51 -4.55 -4.19 10.41
CA ILE A 51 -3.84 -3.13 11.15
C ILE A 51 -4.00 -3.38 12.64
N THR A 52 -2.88 -3.44 13.36
CA THR A 52 -2.82 -3.45 14.82
C THR A 52 -2.16 -2.18 15.32
N SER A 53 -2.40 -1.79 16.56
CA SER A 53 -1.78 -0.57 17.10
C SER A 53 -1.24 -0.80 18.52
N ASN A 54 -0.11 -0.12 18.81
CA ASN A 54 0.51 -0.09 20.15
C ASN A 54 -0.05 1.04 21.01
N ILE A 55 -0.79 1.97 20.42
CA ILE A 55 -1.43 3.10 21.10
C ILE A 55 -2.87 3.26 20.61
N PRO A 56 -3.77 3.82 21.43
CA PRO A 56 -5.10 4.18 20.95
C PRO A 56 -5.02 5.34 19.96
N ALA A 57 -5.20 5.07 18.67
CA ALA A 57 -5.17 6.09 17.62
C ALA A 57 -6.15 5.75 16.49
N VAL A 58 -6.58 6.78 15.78
CA VAL A 58 -7.45 6.65 14.60
C VAL A 58 -6.58 6.46 13.39
N TYR A 59 -6.80 5.38 12.67
CA TYR A 59 -6.06 5.04 11.46
C TYR A 59 -6.94 5.08 10.22
N ARG A 60 -6.29 5.40 9.11
CA ARG A 60 -6.78 5.16 7.76
C ARG A 60 -5.76 4.34 6.99
N TYR A 61 -6.16 3.78 5.86
CA TYR A 61 -5.26 3.03 5.01
C TYR A 61 -5.39 3.46 3.55
N LEU A 62 -4.27 3.44 2.86
CA LEU A 62 -4.15 3.66 1.42
C LEU A 62 -3.70 2.34 0.79
N VAL A 63 -4.26 2.01 -0.37
CA VAL A 63 -3.89 0.81 -1.13
C VAL A 63 -3.52 1.22 -2.54
N PHE A 64 -2.29 0.89 -2.93
CA PHE A 64 -1.75 1.13 -4.25
C PHE A 64 -1.40 -0.20 -4.91
N ILE A 65 -1.74 -0.32 -6.18
CA ILE A 65 -1.21 -1.36 -7.07
C ILE A 65 -0.13 -0.70 -7.90
N VAL A 66 1.07 -1.24 -7.86
CA VAL A 66 2.23 -0.71 -8.58
C VAL A 66 2.82 -1.78 -9.50
N GLU A 67 3.41 -1.35 -10.59
CA GLU A 67 4.11 -2.21 -11.55
C GLU A 67 5.55 -1.76 -11.73
N ASP A 68 6.46 -2.72 -11.76
CA ASP A 68 7.87 -2.52 -12.03
C ASP A 68 8.25 -2.99 -13.43
N GLY A 69 9.39 -2.51 -13.92
CA GLY A 69 9.99 -3.01 -15.16
C GLY A 69 9.27 -2.57 -16.44
N ILE A 70 8.52 -1.47 -16.41
CA ILE A 70 7.86 -0.94 -17.60
C ILE A 70 8.88 -0.23 -18.47
N VAL A 71 9.13 -0.77 -19.68
CA VAL A 71 10.01 -0.12 -20.65
C VAL A 71 9.20 0.89 -21.45
N ALA A 72 9.56 2.15 -21.33
CA ALA A 72 8.94 3.25 -22.06
C ALA A 72 9.94 4.40 -22.27
N GLU A 73 9.67 5.22 -23.28
CA GLU A 73 10.50 6.39 -23.58
C GLU A 73 10.47 7.39 -22.41
N GLN A 74 11.67 7.82 -22.00
CA GLN A 74 11.88 8.98 -21.15
C GLN A 74 12.86 9.92 -21.87
N THR A 75 12.80 11.23 -21.59
CA THR A 75 13.67 12.21 -22.24
C THR A 75 15.14 11.79 -22.20
N GLY A 76 15.69 11.49 -23.37
CA GLY A 76 17.08 11.07 -23.56
C GLY A 76 17.35 9.57 -23.49
N ASP A 77 16.35 8.75 -23.15
CA ASP A 77 16.45 7.29 -23.17
C ASP A 77 15.15 6.66 -23.67
N PRO A 78 15.15 6.11 -24.92
CA PRO A 78 13.95 5.49 -25.48
C PRO A 78 13.58 4.15 -24.86
N ASN A 79 14.48 3.54 -24.07
CA ASN A 79 14.29 2.24 -23.43
C ASN A 79 14.39 2.31 -21.91
N TYR A 80 14.04 3.47 -21.33
CA TYR A 80 14.10 3.64 -19.90
C TYR A 80 13.17 2.65 -19.17
N VAL A 81 13.66 2.05 -18.08
CA VAL A 81 12.90 1.12 -17.23
C VAL A 81 12.27 1.86 -16.08
N HIS A 82 10.96 2.01 -16.13
CA HIS A 82 10.19 2.62 -15.04
C HIS A 82 9.82 1.57 -13.99
N ASN A 83 10.08 1.90 -12.73
CA ASN A 83 9.69 1.10 -11.58
C ASN A 83 8.73 1.91 -10.69
N ASN A 84 7.98 1.21 -9.84
CA ASN A 84 6.99 1.80 -8.93
C ASN A 84 5.90 2.62 -9.65
N VAL A 85 5.50 2.21 -10.85
CA VAL A 85 4.45 2.89 -11.60
C VAL A 85 3.09 2.54 -10.99
N VAL A 86 2.38 3.53 -10.49
CA VAL A 86 1.04 3.33 -9.91
C VAL A 86 0.06 2.97 -11.02
N ARG A 87 -0.56 1.81 -10.92
CA ARG A 87 -1.58 1.30 -11.85
C ARG A 87 -2.99 1.54 -11.34
N ALA A 88 -3.19 1.42 -10.03
CA ALA A 88 -4.47 1.69 -9.39
C ALA A 88 -4.29 2.20 -7.97
N VAL A 89 -5.25 3.01 -7.52
CA VAL A 89 -5.43 3.41 -6.13
C VAL A 89 -6.81 2.92 -5.72
N LEU A 90 -6.88 2.01 -4.75
CA LEU A 90 -8.11 1.32 -4.37
C LEU A 90 -8.87 1.99 -3.22
N THR A 91 -8.37 3.10 -2.74
CA THR A 91 -8.93 3.89 -1.63
C THR A 91 -9.19 5.32 -2.05
N SER A 92 -9.89 6.07 -1.22
CA SER A 92 -10.01 7.51 -1.39
C SER A 92 -8.65 8.21 -1.26
N GLU A 93 -8.52 9.43 -1.75
CA GLU A 93 -7.28 10.23 -1.71
C GLU A 93 -6.71 10.45 -0.31
N LYS A 94 -7.59 10.48 0.70
CA LYS A 94 -7.20 10.62 2.12
C LYS A 94 -7.10 9.29 2.85
N GLY A 95 -7.18 8.18 2.13
CA GLY A 95 -7.29 6.84 2.69
C GLY A 95 -8.69 6.51 3.22
N ASP A 96 -9.00 5.22 3.26
CA ASP A 96 -10.24 4.72 3.80
C ASP A 96 -10.13 4.46 5.31
N LYS A 97 -11.27 4.53 5.98
CA LYS A 97 -11.35 4.29 7.42
C LYS A 97 -11.24 2.80 7.71
N ILE A 98 -10.46 2.43 8.72
CA ILE A 98 -10.38 1.02 9.09
C ILE A 98 -11.29 0.65 10.28
N ASN A 99 -11.68 1.60 11.11
CA ASN A 99 -12.52 1.39 12.30
C ASN A 99 -13.51 2.55 12.46
N ASP A 100 -14.25 2.91 11.41
CA ASP A 100 -15.26 4.00 11.41
C ASP A 100 -14.77 5.33 12.00
N ASN A 101 -13.48 5.64 11.91
CA ASN A 101 -12.78 6.74 12.59
C ASN A 101 -12.78 6.65 14.13
N LEU A 102 -12.98 5.48 14.67
CA LEU A 102 -12.76 5.24 16.10
C LEU A 102 -11.30 4.83 16.35
N PRO A 103 -10.73 5.16 17.51
CA PRO A 103 -9.39 4.66 17.86
C PRO A 103 -9.36 3.13 17.89
N LEU A 104 -8.27 2.56 17.39
CA LEU A 104 -8.02 1.13 17.54
C LEU A 104 -7.72 0.81 19.02
N THR A 105 -8.24 -0.32 19.46
CA THR A 105 -7.87 -0.89 20.76
C THR A 105 -6.49 -1.51 20.65
N VAL A 106 -5.60 -1.19 21.59
CA VAL A 106 -4.22 -1.72 21.61
C VAL A 106 -4.21 -3.24 21.52
N GLY A 107 -3.42 -3.78 20.60
CA GLY A 107 -3.27 -5.22 20.37
C GLY A 107 -4.46 -5.90 19.70
N VAL A 108 -5.51 -5.16 19.34
CA VAL A 108 -6.66 -5.70 18.60
C VAL A 108 -6.51 -5.38 17.12
N GLU A 109 -6.60 -6.42 16.28
CA GLU A 109 -6.55 -6.28 14.84
C GLU A 109 -7.84 -5.70 14.28
N ALA A 110 -7.73 -4.64 13.49
CA ALA A 110 -8.79 -4.19 12.59
C ALA A 110 -8.53 -4.67 11.17
N LYS A 111 -9.58 -5.09 10.46
CA LYS A 111 -9.49 -5.68 9.13
C LYS A 111 -10.23 -4.85 8.08
N ALA A 112 -9.70 -4.88 6.87
CA ALA A 112 -10.35 -4.34 5.68
C ALA A 112 -10.07 -5.23 4.48
N GLU A 113 -10.93 -5.14 3.48
CA GLU A 113 -10.78 -5.87 2.23
C GLU A 113 -10.97 -4.95 1.03
N LYS A 114 -10.24 -5.21 -0.03
CA LYS A 114 -10.37 -4.59 -1.34
C LYS A 114 -10.34 -5.64 -2.41
N THR A 115 -11.04 -5.39 -3.51
CA THR A 115 -11.00 -6.21 -4.71
C THR A 115 -10.75 -5.33 -5.91
N PHE A 116 -9.97 -5.80 -6.86
CA PHE A 116 -9.74 -5.11 -8.12
C PHE A 116 -9.49 -6.10 -9.26
N ASP A 117 -9.75 -5.66 -10.47
CA ASP A 117 -9.48 -6.41 -11.68
C ASP A 117 -8.17 -5.93 -12.31
N THR A 118 -7.33 -6.88 -12.76
CA THR A 118 -6.12 -6.54 -13.50
C THR A 118 -6.46 -6.21 -14.95
N ALA A 119 -5.82 -5.18 -15.51
CA ALA A 119 -5.91 -4.92 -16.93
C ALA A 119 -5.01 -5.87 -17.73
N SER A 120 -5.48 -6.31 -18.89
CA SER A 120 -4.70 -7.20 -19.80
C SER A 120 -3.37 -6.62 -20.29
N THR A 121 -3.16 -5.31 -20.13
CA THR A 121 -1.92 -4.62 -20.49
C THR A 121 -0.87 -4.61 -19.37
N TRP A 122 -1.21 -5.10 -18.18
CA TRP A 122 -0.32 -5.14 -17.03
C TRP A 122 0.44 -6.46 -16.98
N ASN A 123 1.71 -6.39 -16.58
CA ASN A 123 2.47 -7.61 -16.33
C ASN A 123 2.23 -8.07 -14.89
N ILE A 124 1.36 -9.06 -14.72
CA ILE A 124 0.95 -9.58 -13.42
C ILE A 124 2.12 -10.03 -12.53
N ASN A 125 3.22 -10.52 -13.15
CA ASN A 125 4.40 -10.96 -12.41
C ASN A 125 5.22 -9.80 -11.82
N ASN A 126 4.97 -8.58 -12.30
CA ASN A 126 5.66 -7.37 -11.87
C ASN A 126 4.77 -6.49 -10.97
N LEU A 127 3.56 -6.95 -10.67
CA LEU A 127 2.63 -6.21 -9.83
C LEU A 127 2.90 -6.47 -8.34
N ARG A 128 2.83 -5.39 -7.57
CA ARG A 128 2.87 -5.41 -6.10
C ARG A 128 1.70 -4.61 -5.53
N VAL A 129 1.21 -5.03 -4.38
CA VAL A 129 0.31 -4.24 -3.55
C VAL A 129 1.10 -3.55 -2.45
N ILE A 130 0.85 -2.26 -2.27
CA ILE A 130 1.41 -1.46 -1.18
C ILE A 130 0.25 -0.97 -0.33
N VAL A 131 0.29 -1.24 0.97
CA VAL A 131 -0.69 -0.76 1.94
C VAL A 131 0.02 0.18 2.92
N ALA A 132 -0.41 1.44 2.98
CA ALA A 132 0.10 2.43 3.91
C ALA A 132 -0.96 2.74 4.98
N ALA A 133 -0.62 2.51 6.24
CA ALA A 133 -1.40 2.97 7.37
C ALA A 133 -1.04 4.42 7.68
N THR A 134 -2.05 5.28 7.80
CA THR A 134 -1.88 6.69 8.10
C THR A 134 -2.65 7.08 9.35
N THR A 135 -2.16 8.04 10.09
CA THR A 135 -2.83 8.64 11.25
C THR A 135 -2.88 10.15 11.11
N SER A 136 -3.87 10.77 11.75
CA SER A 136 -3.99 12.22 11.77
C SER A 136 -3.62 12.77 13.14
N THR A 137 -2.82 13.81 13.15
CA THR A 137 -2.40 14.51 14.38
C THR A 137 -3.19 15.79 14.65
N ASP A 138 -4.02 16.22 13.68
CA ASP A 138 -4.74 17.51 13.71
C ASP A 138 -6.25 17.38 13.47
N GLY A 139 -6.85 16.26 13.91
CA GLY A 139 -8.29 16.04 13.79
C GLY A 139 -8.77 15.69 12.37
N GLY A 140 -7.90 15.23 11.50
CA GLY A 140 -8.25 14.71 10.18
C GLY A 140 -7.99 15.66 9.01
N TYR A 141 -7.23 16.72 9.23
CA TYR A 141 -6.78 17.63 8.16
C TYR A 141 -5.49 17.14 7.51
N THR A 142 -4.52 16.72 8.32
CA THR A 142 -3.22 16.19 7.85
C THR A 142 -3.10 14.71 8.23
N PHE A 143 -2.68 13.88 7.27
CA PHE A 143 -2.42 12.47 7.48
C PHE A 143 -0.93 12.20 7.28
N VAL A 144 -0.34 11.51 8.25
CA VAL A 144 1.06 11.09 8.23
C VAL A 144 1.10 9.58 8.07
N VAL A 145 1.95 9.08 7.17
CA VAL A 145 2.21 7.65 7.05
C VAL A 145 2.87 7.17 8.33
N ASN A 146 2.27 6.18 8.97
CA ASN A 146 2.77 5.60 10.21
C ASN A 146 3.56 4.32 9.94
N ASN A 147 3.02 3.43 9.07
CA ASN A 147 3.70 2.22 8.66
C ASN A 147 3.24 1.78 7.26
N VAL A 148 4.03 0.96 6.60
CA VAL A 148 3.77 0.44 5.25
C VAL A 148 4.09 -1.05 5.20
N ALA A 149 3.24 -1.81 4.51
CA ALA A 149 3.53 -3.19 4.13
C ALA A 149 3.34 -3.36 2.62
N GLU A 150 4.15 -4.22 2.00
CA GLU A 150 4.02 -4.56 0.59
C GLU A 150 4.24 -6.05 0.34
N CYS A 151 3.55 -6.60 -0.64
CA CYS A 151 3.82 -7.94 -1.17
C CYS A 151 3.55 -7.99 -2.67
N LYS A 152 4.07 -9.01 -3.36
CA LYS A 152 3.66 -9.32 -4.72
C LYS A 152 2.23 -9.81 -4.75
N LEU A 153 1.56 -9.66 -5.90
CA LEU A 153 0.22 -10.23 -6.05
C LEU A 153 0.27 -11.76 -5.97
N GLY A 154 -0.67 -12.33 -5.22
CA GLY A 154 -0.71 -13.75 -4.90
C GLY A 154 0.13 -14.15 -3.67
N GLU A 155 0.80 -13.19 -3.02
CA GLU A 155 1.62 -13.42 -1.84
C GLU A 155 1.04 -12.69 -0.60
N SER A 156 1.68 -12.91 0.53
CA SER A 156 1.34 -12.24 1.79
C SER A 156 2.58 -11.78 2.55
N VAL A 157 2.42 -10.75 3.33
CA VAL A 157 3.38 -10.31 4.35
C VAL A 157 2.62 -10.15 5.68
N ASP A 158 3.20 -10.72 6.71
CA ASP A 158 2.69 -10.61 8.08
C ASP A 158 3.13 -9.28 8.71
N TYR A 159 2.61 -8.98 9.90
CA TYR A 159 2.94 -7.76 10.62
C TYR A 159 4.44 -7.57 10.75
N GLN A 160 4.92 -6.43 10.28
CA GLN A 160 6.29 -5.99 10.50
C GLN A 160 6.24 -4.91 11.57
N TYR A 161 6.88 -5.18 12.69
CA TYR A 161 7.14 -4.20 13.74
C TYR A 161 8.60 -3.79 13.62
N ALA A 162 8.90 -2.51 13.90
CA ALA A 162 10.29 -2.12 14.12
C ALA A 162 10.82 -2.90 15.34
N GLU A 163 11.95 -3.56 15.17
CA GLU A 163 12.70 -4.20 16.26
C GLU A 163 13.40 -3.15 17.14
#